data_02a26ee4425b7a592b3462f1280d996f
#
_entry.id   02a26ee4425b7a592b3462f1280d996f
#
_cell.length_a   1.000
_cell.length_b   1.000
_cell.length_c   1.000
_cell.angle_alpha   90.00
_cell.angle_beta   90.00
_cell.angle_gamma   90.00
#
_symmetry.space_group_name_H-M   'P 1'
#
loop_
_entity.id
_entity.type
_entity.pdbx_description
1 polymer ?
#
loop_
_entity_poly.entity_id
_entity_poly.type
_entity_poly.pdbx_seq_one_letter_code
_entity_poly.pdbx_strand_id
1 'polypeptide(L)'
;ILTNCAACAAPLAHDAPRCVRCKLRYLGQPERMMPHLLAMSVLGIGLLDADQYEDALSVQEAELSMLRRTGASAKNILASMSNIATTYEMLGRLKEALPIKQDVYSGFVKLYGKQHRSTLLCASNYALSLCKLGREEEGKSLIRKTMPLAQRVLGETDDVTLGMRKLYGMTLYRDPSAALDDLREAVTTLEDTERIARRVLGGNHP
;
A
#
# COMPACT_ATOMS: atom_id res chain seq x y z
N ILE A 1 12.07 36.12 -6.12
CA ILE A 1 10.61 36.31 -6.27
C ILE A 1 10.31 36.23 -7.74
N LEU A 2 9.59 35.20 -8.21
CA LEU A 2 9.20 35.07 -9.62
C LEU A 2 8.04 36.05 -9.86
N THR A 3 8.26 37.04 -10.66
CA THR A 3 7.27 38.06 -10.99
C THR A 3 6.33 37.64 -12.13
N ASN A 4 6.73 36.64 -12.93
CA ASN A 4 5.98 36.18 -14.11
C ASN A 4 5.84 34.66 -14.16
N CYS A 5 4.75 34.16 -14.74
CA CYS A 5 4.52 32.73 -14.97
C CYS A 5 5.50 32.18 -16.00
N ALA A 6 6.24 31.13 -15.67
CA ALA A 6 7.20 30.49 -16.55
C ALA A 6 6.55 29.88 -17.83
N ALA A 7 5.25 29.54 -17.78
CA ALA A 7 4.56 28.89 -18.89
C ALA A 7 3.91 29.86 -19.90
N CYS A 8 3.58 31.08 -19.51
CA CYS A 8 2.88 32.04 -20.37
C CYS A 8 3.34 33.49 -20.20
N ALA A 9 4.42 33.74 -19.46
CA ALA A 9 5.00 35.04 -19.15
C ALA A 9 4.04 36.10 -18.54
N ALA A 10 2.83 35.70 -18.14
CA ALA A 10 1.87 36.59 -17.52
C ALA A 10 2.31 36.97 -16.09
N PRO A 11 2.02 38.23 -15.65
CA PRO A 11 2.29 38.63 -14.27
C PRO A 11 1.56 37.75 -13.27
N LEU A 12 2.17 37.56 -12.13
CA LEU A 12 1.69 36.70 -11.07
C LEU A 12 1.10 37.53 -9.93
N ALA A 13 -0.10 37.19 -9.51
CA ALA A 13 -0.66 37.76 -8.29
C ALA A 13 0.08 37.16 -7.08
N HIS A 14 0.41 38.00 -6.08
CA HIS A 14 1.28 37.70 -4.97
C HIS A 14 0.84 36.45 -4.15
N ASP A 15 -0.45 36.13 -4.16
CA ASP A 15 -1.06 35.06 -3.35
C ASP A 15 -1.86 34.03 -4.17
N ALA A 16 -1.77 34.05 -5.49
CA ALA A 16 -2.56 33.13 -6.30
C ALA A 16 -1.87 31.77 -6.48
N PRO A 17 -2.49 30.66 -6.07
CA PRO A 17 -1.90 29.32 -6.23
C PRO A 17 -1.88 28.85 -7.69
N ARG A 18 -2.41 29.64 -8.61
CA ARG A 18 -2.44 29.36 -10.06
C ARG A 18 -2.25 30.64 -10.88
N CYS A 19 -1.59 30.48 -12.04
CA CYS A 19 -1.58 31.57 -13.00
C CYS A 19 -2.99 31.86 -13.53
N VAL A 20 -3.42 33.12 -13.46
CA VAL A 20 -4.76 33.54 -13.90
C VAL A 20 -4.97 33.28 -15.40
N ARG A 21 -3.92 33.39 -16.21
CA ARG A 21 -4.01 33.28 -17.67
C ARG A 21 -4.01 31.85 -18.18
N CYS A 22 -3.09 30.98 -17.73
CA CYS A 22 -2.99 29.61 -18.21
C CYS A 22 -3.60 28.59 -17.27
N LYS A 23 -4.12 29.01 -16.09
CA LYS A 23 -4.67 28.17 -15.02
C LYS A 23 -3.72 27.07 -14.53
N LEU A 24 -2.48 27.05 -15.01
CA LEU A 24 -1.46 26.15 -14.51
C LEU A 24 -1.11 26.54 -13.06
N ARG A 25 -1.08 25.55 -12.19
CA ARG A 25 -0.66 25.77 -10.81
C ARG A 25 0.77 26.31 -10.77
N TYR A 26 1.01 27.20 -9.83
CA TYR A 26 2.33 27.60 -9.41
C TYR A 26 3.03 26.43 -8.75
N LEU A 27 3.50 25.55 -9.55
CA LEU A 27 4.41 24.51 -9.11
C LEU A 27 5.80 25.08 -9.41
N GLY A 28 6.46 25.56 -8.38
CA GLY A 28 7.88 25.82 -8.49
C GLY A 28 8.51 24.64 -9.21
N GLN A 29 9.34 24.94 -10.18
CA GLN A 29 10.00 24.05 -11.13
C GLN A 29 9.90 22.57 -10.77
N PRO A 30 9.25 21.72 -11.60
CA PRO A 30 9.11 20.26 -11.33
C PRO A 30 10.45 19.63 -10.98
N GLU A 31 11.54 20.13 -11.57
CA GLU A 31 12.93 19.70 -11.36
C GLU A 31 13.41 19.90 -9.92
N ARG A 32 12.91 20.91 -9.19
CA ARG A 32 13.26 21.13 -7.79
C ARG A 32 12.36 20.37 -6.81
N MET A 33 11.16 19.94 -7.24
CA MET A 33 10.22 19.24 -6.39
C MET A 33 10.45 17.73 -6.32
N MET A 34 10.96 17.12 -7.38
CA MET A 34 11.27 15.69 -7.39
C MET A 34 12.28 15.30 -6.28
N PRO A 35 13.38 16.05 -6.06
CA PRO A 35 14.30 15.77 -4.95
C PRO A 35 13.63 15.86 -3.57
N HIS A 36 12.72 16.83 -3.37
CA HIS A 36 12.02 16.99 -2.10
C HIS A 36 11.05 15.83 -1.84
N LEU A 37 10.28 15.40 -2.83
CA LEU A 37 9.39 14.24 -2.72
C LEU A 37 10.19 12.97 -2.42
N LEU A 38 11.32 12.76 -3.12
CA LEU A 38 12.19 11.63 -2.86
C LEU A 38 12.76 11.68 -1.43
N ALA A 39 13.23 12.85 -0.99
CA ALA A 39 13.75 13.03 0.35
C ALA A 39 12.67 12.76 1.42
N MET A 40 11.43 13.20 1.21
CA MET A 40 10.31 12.92 2.12
C MET A 40 9.98 11.42 2.15
N SER A 41 9.97 10.75 1.01
CA SER A 41 9.76 9.30 0.95
C SER A 41 10.86 8.55 1.71
N VAL A 42 12.12 8.89 1.49
CA VAL A 42 13.27 8.26 2.18
C VAL A 42 13.23 8.55 3.68
N LEU A 43 12.95 9.79 4.06
CA LEU A 43 12.82 10.17 5.47
C LEU A 43 11.68 9.43 6.15
N GLY A 44 10.51 9.35 5.52
CA GLY A 44 9.37 8.60 6.04
C GLY A 44 9.66 7.12 6.26
N ILE A 45 10.41 6.48 5.36
CA ILE A 45 10.87 5.09 5.52
C ILE A 45 11.87 4.99 6.68
N GLY A 46 12.87 5.86 6.72
CA GLY A 46 13.87 5.84 7.80
C GLY A 46 13.26 6.06 9.19
N LEU A 47 12.22 6.90 9.29
CA LEU A 47 11.49 7.10 10.55
C LEU A 47 10.69 5.85 10.94
N LEU A 48 10.12 5.12 9.97
CA LEU A 48 9.47 3.83 10.23
C LEU A 48 10.47 2.78 10.74
N ASP A 49 11.64 2.70 10.13
CA ASP A 49 12.71 1.78 10.54
C ASP A 49 13.28 2.12 11.94
N ALA A 50 13.13 3.39 12.35
CA ALA A 50 13.51 3.87 13.69
C ALA A 50 12.35 3.82 14.71
N ASP A 51 11.23 3.18 14.39
CA ASP A 51 10.00 3.10 15.20
C ASP A 51 9.38 4.47 15.56
N GLN A 52 9.75 5.53 14.82
CA GLN A 52 9.21 6.89 15.00
C GLN A 52 7.95 7.10 14.17
N TYR A 53 6.90 6.37 14.49
CA TYR A 53 5.69 6.24 13.66
C TYR A 53 4.90 7.54 13.51
N GLU A 54 4.80 8.38 14.56
CA GLU A 54 4.06 9.65 14.48
C GLU A 54 4.80 10.66 13.59
N ASP A 55 6.13 10.71 13.66
CA ASP A 55 6.94 11.57 12.79
C ASP A 55 6.90 11.06 11.35
N ALA A 56 6.97 9.74 11.14
CA ALA A 56 6.80 9.12 9.84
C ALA A 56 5.44 9.49 9.22
N LEU A 57 4.36 9.41 10.00
CA LEU A 57 3.01 9.78 9.55
C LEU A 57 2.96 11.25 9.11
N SER A 58 3.52 12.16 9.92
CA SER A 58 3.55 13.58 9.60
C SER A 58 4.25 13.88 8.27
N VAL A 59 5.40 13.23 8.03
CA VAL A 59 6.16 13.38 6.79
C VAL A 59 5.40 12.79 5.60
N GLN A 60 4.80 11.61 5.75
CA GLN A 60 4.04 10.94 4.70
C GLN A 60 2.77 11.70 4.31
N GLU A 61 2.05 12.30 5.27
CA GLU A 61 0.88 13.15 4.99
C GLU A 61 1.28 14.43 4.23
N ALA A 62 2.40 15.04 4.60
CA ALA A 62 2.95 16.18 3.87
C ALA A 62 3.36 15.79 2.45
N GLU A 63 4.00 14.62 2.24
CA GLU A 63 4.31 14.06 0.93
C GLU A 63 3.04 13.85 0.09
N LEU A 64 2.03 13.19 0.64
CA LEU A 64 0.75 12.96 -0.05
C LEU A 64 0.06 14.27 -0.46
N SER A 65 0.07 15.26 0.43
CA SER A 65 -0.45 16.60 0.14
C SER A 65 0.30 17.24 -1.03
N MET A 66 1.63 17.12 -1.06
CA MET A 66 2.46 17.62 -2.15
C MET A 66 2.20 16.87 -3.46
N LEU A 67 2.14 15.54 -3.44
CA LEU A 67 1.81 14.71 -4.61
C LEU A 67 0.46 15.12 -5.23
N ARG A 68 -0.56 15.34 -4.41
CA ARG A 68 -1.88 15.80 -4.89
C ARG A 68 -1.83 17.20 -5.50
N ARG A 69 -1.11 18.14 -4.87
CA ARG A 69 -0.97 19.51 -5.38
C ARG A 69 -0.21 19.57 -6.71
N THR A 70 0.77 18.68 -6.88
CA THR A 70 1.61 18.63 -8.09
C THR A 70 0.95 17.92 -9.25
N GLY A 71 -0.20 17.26 -9.02
CA GLY A 71 -0.84 16.42 -10.04
C GLY A 71 -0.03 15.16 -10.34
N ALA A 72 0.66 14.62 -9.33
CA ALA A 72 1.41 13.38 -9.47
C ALA A 72 0.53 12.23 -9.98
N SER A 73 1.17 11.21 -10.56
CA SER A 73 0.45 10.06 -11.10
C SER A 73 -0.40 9.36 -10.01
N ALA A 74 -1.53 8.79 -10.42
CA ALA A 74 -2.40 8.03 -9.52
C ALA A 74 -1.61 6.89 -8.84
N LYS A 75 -0.63 6.27 -9.52
CA LYS A 75 0.28 5.28 -8.94
C LYS A 75 1.02 5.83 -7.73
N ASN A 76 1.62 7.01 -7.85
CA ASN A 76 2.42 7.62 -6.77
C ASN A 76 1.54 8.01 -5.58
N ILE A 77 0.36 8.55 -5.85
CA ILE A 77 -0.63 8.89 -4.82
C ILE A 77 -1.06 7.64 -4.04
N LEU A 78 -1.42 6.56 -4.75
CA LEU A 78 -1.82 5.30 -4.12
C LEU A 78 -0.67 4.64 -3.35
N ALA A 79 0.56 4.73 -3.83
CA ALA A 79 1.73 4.23 -3.11
C ALA A 79 1.95 4.99 -1.79
N SER A 80 1.89 6.32 -1.81
CA SER A 80 1.99 7.16 -0.60
C SER A 80 0.84 6.88 0.37
N MET A 81 -0.40 6.72 -0.11
CA MET A 81 -1.54 6.30 0.71
C MET A 81 -1.32 4.92 1.35
N SER A 82 -0.71 3.98 0.63
CA SER A 82 -0.39 2.65 1.18
C SER A 82 0.61 2.74 2.32
N ASN A 83 1.63 3.60 2.21
CA ASN A 83 2.60 3.83 3.29
C ASN A 83 1.93 4.42 4.53
N ILE A 84 1.10 5.45 4.36
CA ILE A 84 0.32 6.06 5.45
C ILE A 84 -0.54 5.00 6.16
N ALA A 85 -1.24 4.16 5.41
CA ALA A 85 -2.07 3.10 6.00
C ALA A 85 -1.23 2.08 6.80
N THR A 86 -0.01 1.80 6.35
CA THR A 86 0.92 0.94 7.09
C THR A 86 1.38 1.62 8.39
N THR A 87 1.69 2.91 8.34
CA THR A 87 2.06 3.68 9.53
C THR A 87 0.92 3.76 10.55
N TYR A 88 -0.32 3.94 10.10
CA TYR A 88 -1.49 3.82 11.00
C TYR A 88 -1.59 2.45 11.65
N GLU A 89 -1.27 1.36 10.95
CA GLU A 89 -1.25 0.02 11.56
C GLU A 89 -0.16 -0.14 12.61
N MET A 90 1.04 0.42 12.37
CA MET A 90 2.13 0.40 13.36
C MET A 90 1.77 1.20 14.62
N LEU A 91 0.99 2.27 14.47
CA LEU A 91 0.41 3.04 15.58
C LEU A 91 -0.78 2.35 16.28
N GLY A 92 -1.19 1.16 15.83
CA GLY A 92 -2.39 0.48 16.35
C GLY A 92 -3.72 1.10 15.91
N ARG A 93 -3.68 2.12 15.02
CA ARG A 93 -4.85 2.87 14.52
C ARG A 93 -5.51 2.15 13.34
N LEU A 94 -5.89 0.88 13.56
CA LEU A 94 -6.39 -0.02 12.52
C LEU A 94 -7.68 0.47 11.85
N LYS A 95 -8.56 1.16 12.62
CA LYS A 95 -9.82 1.69 12.08
C LYS A 95 -9.60 2.81 11.07
N GLU A 96 -8.50 3.54 11.19
CA GLU A 96 -8.11 4.61 10.26
C GLU A 96 -7.36 4.05 9.05
N ALA A 97 -6.55 3.01 9.23
CA ALA A 97 -5.84 2.33 8.16
C ALA A 97 -6.77 1.64 7.15
N LEU A 98 -7.86 1.01 7.64
CA LEU A 98 -8.69 0.13 6.83
C LEU A 98 -9.34 0.81 5.60
N PRO A 99 -10.01 1.97 5.72
CA PRO A 99 -10.60 2.66 4.58
C PRO A 99 -9.53 3.07 3.55
N ILE A 100 -8.35 3.49 4.01
CA ILE A 100 -7.25 3.85 3.11
C ILE A 100 -6.79 2.62 2.31
N LYS A 101 -6.64 1.46 2.95
CA LYS A 101 -6.27 0.22 2.25
C LYS A 101 -7.33 -0.25 1.27
N GLN A 102 -8.60 -0.06 1.58
CA GLN A 102 -9.71 -0.33 0.65
C GLN A 102 -9.60 0.57 -0.59
N ASP A 103 -9.36 1.87 -0.40
CA ASP A 103 -9.20 2.83 -1.50
C ASP A 103 -7.97 2.52 -2.35
N VAL A 104 -6.85 2.17 -1.72
CA VAL A 104 -5.61 1.75 -2.40
C VAL A 104 -5.86 0.51 -3.25
N TYR A 105 -6.47 -0.54 -2.68
CA TYR A 105 -6.80 -1.74 -3.44
C TYR A 105 -7.71 -1.44 -4.63
N SER A 106 -8.80 -0.69 -4.41
CA SER A 106 -9.75 -0.28 -5.45
C SER A 106 -9.07 0.57 -6.54
N GLY A 107 -8.17 1.46 -6.15
CA GLY A 107 -7.39 2.28 -7.06
C GLY A 107 -6.45 1.45 -7.94
N PHE A 108 -5.73 0.49 -7.38
CA PHE A 108 -4.86 -0.39 -8.15
C PHE A 108 -5.65 -1.34 -9.06
N VAL A 109 -6.84 -1.80 -8.65
CA VAL A 109 -7.76 -2.55 -9.54
C VAL A 109 -8.13 -1.71 -10.77
N LYS A 110 -8.44 -0.42 -10.58
CA LYS A 110 -8.79 0.49 -11.69
C LYS A 110 -7.60 0.79 -12.59
N LEU A 111 -6.38 0.93 -12.04
CA LEU A 111 -5.18 1.27 -12.81
C LEU A 111 -4.61 0.10 -13.61
N TYR A 112 -4.56 -1.09 -13.02
CA TYR A 112 -3.78 -2.21 -13.55
C TYR A 112 -4.59 -3.50 -13.70
N GLY A 113 -5.83 -3.52 -13.23
CA GLY A 113 -6.64 -4.74 -13.20
C GLY A 113 -6.32 -5.65 -12.02
N LYS A 114 -7.15 -6.69 -11.85
CA LYS A 114 -7.09 -7.62 -10.70
C LYS A 114 -5.88 -8.55 -10.70
N GLN A 115 -5.26 -8.76 -11.86
CA GLN A 115 -4.16 -9.73 -12.02
C GLN A 115 -2.78 -9.11 -11.86
N HIS A 116 -2.68 -7.79 -11.73
CA HIS A 116 -1.39 -7.12 -11.58
C HIS A 116 -0.80 -7.37 -10.19
N ARG A 117 0.53 -7.58 -10.11
CA ARG A 117 1.25 -7.86 -8.86
C ARG A 117 0.93 -6.85 -7.75
N SER A 118 0.97 -5.56 -8.07
CA SER A 118 0.66 -4.52 -7.07
C SER A 118 -0.78 -4.60 -6.57
N THR A 119 -1.73 -4.97 -7.42
CA THR A 119 -3.14 -5.15 -7.03
C THR A 119 -3.29 -6.33 -6.08
N LEU A 120 -2.60 -7.45 -6.37
CA LEU A 120 -2.60 -8.65 -5.54
C LEU A 120 -1.94 -8.39 -4.18
N LEU A 121 -0.83 -7.64 -4.15
CA LEU A 121 -0.20 -7.21 -2.91
C LEU A 121 -1.14 -6.34 -2.06
N CYS A 122 -1.81 -5.36 -2.69
CA CYS A 122 -2.79 -4.51 -1.98
C CYS A 122 -3.99 -5.33 -1.47
N ALA A 123 -4.45 -6.34 -2.22
CA ALA A 123 -5.50 -7.25 -1.76
C ALA A 123 -5.07 -8.03 -0.51
N SER A 124 -3.84 -8.56 -0.49
CA SER A 124 -3.28 -9.26 0.68
C SER A 124 -3.20 -8.34 1.90
N ASN A 125 -2.68 -7.13 1.74
CA ASN A 125 -2.59 -6.15 2.81
C ASN A 125 -3.97 -5.71 3.33
N TYR A 126 -4.93 -5.51 2.45
CA TYR A 126 -6.32 -5.17 2.84
C TYR A 126 -6.98 -6.32 3.59
N ALA A 127 -6.83 -7.56 3.11
CA ALA A 127 -7.34 -8.74 3.79
C ALA A 127 -6.74 -8.93 5.19
N LEU A 128 -5.42 -8.72 5.34
CA LEU A 128 -4.75 -8.76 6.64
C LEU A 128 -5.34 -7.72 7.61
N SER A 129 -5.60 -6.52 7.15
CA SER A 129 -6.19 -5.45 7.99
C SER A 129 -7.63 -5.77 8.40
N LEU A 130 -8.41 -6.40 7.52
CA LEU A 130 -9.73 -6.91 7.85
C LEU A 130 -9.65 -7.94 8.99
N CYS A 131 -8.74 -8.90 8.87
CA CYS A 131 -8.54 -9.93 9.91
C CYS A 131 -8.08 -9.32 11.25
N LYS A 132 -7.16 -8.34 11.21
CA LYS A 132 -6.72 -7.63 12.44
C LYS A 132 -7.85 -6.87 13.15
N LEU A 133 -8.90 -6.49 12.41
CA LEU A 133 -10.09 -5.81 12.94
C LEU A 133 -11.24 -6.74 13.30
N GLY A 134 -11.02 -8.06 13.30
CA GLY A 134 -12.06 -9.04 13.62
C GLY A 134 -13.09 -9.24 12.50
N ARG A 135 -12.76 -8.80 11.26
CA ARG A 135 -13.59 -9.01 10.06
C ARG A 135 -13.04 -10.19 9.24
N GLU A 136 -12.85 -11.32 9.91
CA GLU A 136 -12.15 -12.50 9.37
C GLU A 136 -12.84 -13.04 8.12
N GLU A 137 -14.18 -13.13 8.11
CA GLU A 137 -14.93 -13.67 6.96
C GLU A 137 -14.74 -12.82 5.69
N GLU A 138 -14.67 -11.50 5.84
CA GLU A 138 -14.42 -10.62 4.70
C GLU A 138 -12.97 -10.76 4.20
N GLY A 139 -12.01 -10.83 5.12
CA GLY A 139 -10.60 -11.10 4.80
C GLY A 139 -10.43 -12.46 4.10
N LYS A 140 -11.01 -13.52 4.66
CA LYS A 140 -11.02 -14.88 4.10
C LYS A 140 -11.64 -14.91 2.70
N SER A 141 -12.79 -14.26 2.52
CA SER A 141 -13.46 -14.16 1.21
C SER A 141 -12.60 -13.45 0.17
N LEU A 142 -11.92 -12.36 0.55
CA LEU A 142 -11.03 -11.63 -0.35
C LEU A 142 -9.84 -12.50 -0.78
N ILE A 143 -9.21 -13.21 0.17
CA ILE A 143 -8.08 -14.09 -0.13
C ILE A 143 -8.49 -15.26 -1.00
N ARG A 144 -9.61 -15.93 -0.71
CA ARG A 144 -10.15 -17.02 -1.54
C ARG A 144 -10.33 -16.62 -3.00
N LYS A 145 -10.70 -15.35 -3.26
CA LYS A 145 -10.86 -14.80 -4.61
C LYS A 145 -9.56 -14.40 -5.29
N THR A 146 -8.55 -13.98 -4.52
CA THR A 146 -7.32 -13.38 -5.07
C THR A 146 -6.14 -14.34 -5.08
N MET A 147 -6.07 -15.29 -4.15
CA MET A 147 -4.99 -16.27 -4.07
C MET A 147 -4.84 -17.12 -5.35
N PRO A 148 -5.89 -17.68 -5.95
CA PRO A 148 -5.74 -18.43 -7.21
C PRO A 148 -5.23 -17.55 -8.37
N LEU A 149 -5.53 -16.26 -8.36
CA LEU A 149 -4.98 -15.30 -9.33
C LEU A 149 -3.49 -15.09 -9.10
N ALA A 150 -3.06 -14.93 -7.84
CA ALA A 150 -1.66 -14.79 -7.48
C ALA A 150 -0.86 -16.03 -7.87
N GLN A 151 -1.34 -17.23 -7.55
CA GLN A 151 -0.70 -18.50 -7.93
C GLN A 151 -0.50 -18.61 -9.44
N ARG A 152 -1.54 -18.29 -10.22
CA ARG A 152 -1.49 -18.38 -11.69
C ARG A 152 -0.58 -17.34 -12.33
N VAL A 153 -0.56 -16.11 -11.81
CA VAL A 153 0.13 -14.97 -12.47
C VAL A 153 1.54 -14.78 -11.95
N LEU A 154 1.75 -14.96 -10.65
CA LEU A 154 3.04 -14.72 -9.99
C LEU A 154 3.80 -16.04 -9.74
N GLY A 155 3.09 -17.17 -9.70
CA GLY A 155 3.64 -18.47 -9.34
C GLY A 155 3.57 -18.79 -7.84
N GLU A 156 3.82 -20.04 -7.51
CA GLU A 156 3.73 -20.57 -6.14
C GLU A 156 4.83 -20.05 -5.21
N THR A 157 5.97 -19.64 -5.78
CA THR A 157 7.16 -19.22 -5.03
C THR A 157 7.26 -17.71 -4.81
N ASP A 158 6.36 -16.93 -5.42
CA ASP A 158 6.34 -15.48 -5.25
C ASP A 158 5.95 -15.10 -3.81
N ASP A 159 6.61 -14.09 -3.25
CA ASP A 159 6.40 -13.62 -1.87
C ASP A 159 4.96 -13.19 -1.59
N VAL A 160 4.28 -12.57 -2.56
CA VAL A 160 2.85 -12.21 -2.43
C VAL A 160 1.98 -13.46 -2.36
N THR A 161 2.26 -14.46 -3.18
CA THR A 161 1.52 -15.74 -3.18
C THR A 161 1.73 -16.48 -1.85
N LEU A 162 2.98 -16.58 -1.38
CA LEU A 162 3.30 -17.20 -0.10
C LEU A 162 2.66 -16.44 1.07
N GLY A 163 2.69 -15.10 1.04
CA GLY A 163 2.03 -14.26 2.03
C GLY A 163 0.51 -14.48 2.09
N MET A 164 -0.15 -14.58 0.93
CA MET A 164 -1.59 -14.90 0.86
C MET A 164 -1.91 -16.29 1.38
N ARG A 165 -1.12 -17.30 1.04
CA ARG A 165 -1.30 -18.68 1.56
C ARG A 165 -1.15 -18.73 3.07
N LYS A 166 -0.11 -18.08 3.61
CA LYS A 166 0.10 -17.97 5.06
C LYS A 166 -1.11 -17.29 5.73
N LEU A 167 -1.55 -16.14 5.20
CA LEU A 167 -2.68 -15.42 5.74
C LEU A 167 -3.96 -16.27 5.70
N TYR A 168 -4.20 -16.98 4.61
CA TYR A 168 -5.35 -17.88 4.49
C TYR A 168 -5.34 -18.99 5.54
N GLY A 169 -4.24 -19.72 5.67
CA GLY A 169 -4.11 -20.76 6.71
C GLY A 169 -4.29 -20.20 8.12
N MET A 170 -3.75 -19.00 8.40
CA MET A 170 -3.95 -18.34 9.70
C MET A 170 -5.40 -17.93 9.95
N THR A 171 -6.15 -17.50 8.93
CA THR A 171 -7.58 -17.15 9.08
C THR A 171 -8.45 -18.37 9.36
N LEU A 172 -8.17 -19.49 8.70
CA LEU A 172 -8.84 -20.77 8.98
C LEU A 172 -8.57 -21.24 10.40
N TYR A 173 -7.32 -21.20 10.84
CA TYR A 173 -6.92 -21.63 12.18
C TYR A 173 -7.52 -20.78 13.31
N ARG A 174 -7.68 -19.47 13.08
CA ARG A 174 -8.20 -18.52 14.10
C ARG A 174 -9.71 -18.47 14.17
N ASP A 175 -10.42 -19.06 13.24
CA ASP A 175 -11.88 -19.06 13.21
C ASP A 175 -12.40 -19.96 14.35
N PRO A 176 -13.09 -19.40 15.37
CA PRO A 176 -13.63 -20.19 16.47
C PRO A 176 -14.69 -21.21 16.05
N SER A 177 -15.29 -20.99 14.86
CA SER A 177 -16.31 -21.86 14.28
C SER A 177 -15.74 -22.85 13.25
N ALA A 178 -14.40 -22.90 13.09
CA ALA A 178 -13.75 -23.75 12.11
C ALA A 178 -14.12 -25.23 12.31
N ALA A 179 -14.58 -25.86 11.26
CA ALA A 179 -14.77 -27.31 11.23
C ALA A 179 -13.42 -28.03 11.23
N LEU A 180 -13.42 -29.32 11.57
CA LEU A 180 -12.20 -30.14 11.54
C LEU A 180 -11.52 -30.12 10.15
N ASP A 181 -12.30 -30.06 9.09
CA ASP A 181 -11.78 -30.01 7.72
C ASP A 181 -11.12 -28.66 7.42
N ASP A 182 -11.66 -27.54 7.91
CA ASP A 182 -11.00 -26.21 7.81
C ASP A 182 -9.65 -26.21 8.54
N LEU A 183 -9.58 -26.84 9.72
CA LEU A 183 -8.33 -26.96 10.47
C LEU A 183 -7.29 -27.83 9.73
N ARG A 184 -7.72 -28.92 9.12
CA ARG A 184 -6.86 -29.76 8.28
C ARG A 184 -6.35 -28.97 7.05
N GLU A 185 -7.23 -28.23 6.38
CA GLU A 185 -6.84 -27.36 5.27
C GLU A 185 -5.85 -26.28 5.73
N ALA A 186 -6.05 -25.69 6.90
CA ALA A 186 -5.11 -24.73 7.49
C ALA A 186 -3.72 -25.33 7.66
N VAL A 187 -3.62 -26.51 8.33
CA VAL A 187 -2.36 -27.20 8.55
C VAL A 187 -1.65 -27.50 7.22
N THR A 188 -2.34 -28.14 6.29
CA THR A 188 -1.78 -28.50 4.99
C THR A 188 -1.28 -27.26 4.24
N THR A 189 -2.08 -26.16 4.24
CA THR A 189 -1.71 -24.92 3.57
C THR A 189 -0.46 -24.29 4.19
N LEU A 190 -0.35 -24.29 5.52
CA LEU A 190 0.78 -23.69 6.24
C LEU A 190 2.06 -24.53 6.05
N GLU A 191 1.97 -25.86 6.16
CA GLU A 191 3.10 -26.78 5.95
C GLU A 191 3.64 -26.68 4.52
N ASP A 192 2.76 -26.68 3.51
CA ASP A 192 3.14 -26.50 2.12
C ASP A 192 3.80 -25.15 1.87
N THR A 193 3.24 -24.09 2.48
CA THR A 193 3.80 -22.72 2.36
C THR A 193 5.20 -22.67 2.98
N GLU A 194 5.38 -23.25 4.16
CA GLU A 194 6.69 -23.32 4.82
C GLU A 194 7.70 -24.13 4.00
N ARG A 195 7.29 -25.28 3.48
CA ARG A 195 8.13 -26.13 2.65
C ARG A 195 8.61 -25.39 1.39
N ILE A 196 7.73 -24.63 0.72
CA ILE A 196 8.07 -23.82 -0.45
C ILE A 196 9.02 -22.69 -0.03
N ALA A 197 8.69 -21.96 1.03
CA ALA A 197 9.50 -20.83 1.51
C ALA A 197 10.92 -21.29 1.88
N ARG A 198 11.08 -22.41 2.61
CA ARG A 198 12.41 -22.98 2.94
C ARG A 198 13.21 -23.33 1.68
N ARG A 199 12.57 -23.85 0.64
CA ARG A 199 13.24 -24.17 -0.63
C ARG A 199 13.72 -22.92 -1.36
N VAL A 200 12.94 -21.84 -1.35
CA VAL A 200 13.24 -20.60 -2.07
C VAL A 200 14.28 -19.77 -1.32
N LEU A 201 14.18 -19.69 0.00
CA LEU A 201 15.03 -18.83 0.84
C LEU A 201 16.35 -19.51 1.28
N GLY A 202 16.53 -20.80 0.92
CA GLY A 202 17.67 -21.59 1.42
C GLY A 202 17.51 -21.89 2.91
N GLY A 203 17.86 -23.11 3.34
CA GLY A 203 17.57 -23.66 4.68
C GLY A 203 18.16 -22.94 5.92
N ASN A 204 18.46 -21.65 5.86
CA ASN A 204 19.08 -20.85 6.91
C ASN A 204 18.17 -19.73 7.45
N HIS A 205 16.84 -19.79 7.28
CA HIS A 205 15.96 -18.91 8.02
C HIS A 205 15.44 -19.63 9.26
N PRO A 206 15.69 -19.06 10.48
CA PRO A 206 15.20 -19.60 11.74
C PRO A 206 13.68 -19.57 11.82
#